data_fba0420e2f28fe6318c652425caf1fbc
#
_entry.id   fba0420e2f28fe6318c652425caf1fbc
#
_cell.length_a   1.000
_cell.length_b   1.000
_cell.length_c   1.000
_cell.angle_alpha   90.00
_cell.angle_beta   90.00
_cell.angle_gamma   90.00
#
_symmetry.space_group_name_H-M   'P 1'
#
loop_
_entity.id
_entity.type
_entity.pdbx_description
1 polymer ?
#
loop_
_entity_poly.entity_id
_entity_poly.type
_entity_poly.pdbx_seq_one_letter_code
_entity_poly.pdbx_strand_id
1 'polypeptide(L)'
;MKKTVKKLTAVGLTLTSVMGLVACGSSNNGGSTDGNASSNKEVTKPEKFTIMCDNTVVTETNGAEAFYTQLKEATGLDFEWTRPDHSGYYDAVANAFNSDDTMPDVVLLSSDYYALYASNGFLWDMTDAWNNSETKKSGRLISTAENVLSALMVNGEDGTKAMYGFSPYRGNGCCTYIKKAWLEAAGINAADVEGKQLDFNTFYGYMKKMAEVKGHYVISAPGFISKEAPYTNYLPEFYQQANYTFYKNSSGQYVDGFSEQAMKDALQRLQTAVNDGVLDKESVNNTTANARDKFYSTDAGAETGVFTYWAGTWANTLKTQLAAKGLDNELIAIKPIKELGTYVERIAPAWCITTAAKNPEGIFKYFIDTMLDGGDVQTLWEYGAKGTHWDTKAETVTLAKDDEGKKTKTYTEGQFHFLPQPESPDKLMSKNHIDPILALAKFQDGKEDPGAGAMTETAKANGEFFAENSTVAVPLPMTTALSENITDINTARSYVISQVALNYMTVDEGMDYYTKTVGTLVEATLKSLNSGK
;
A
#
# COMPACT_ATOMS: atom_id res chain seq x y z
N MET A 1 3.05 39.53 -2.94
CA MET A 1 4.13 38.83 -3.68
C MET A 1 3.47 37.75 -4.55
N LYS A 2 3.47 37.95 -5.85
CA LYS A 2 2.84 37.02 -6.82
C LYS A 2 3.76 35.83 -7.01
N LYS A 3 3.32 34.59 -6.64
CA LYS A 3 3.98 33.35 -7.01
C LYS A 3 3.44 32.88 -8.35
N THR A 4 4.32 32.83 -9.30
CA THR A 4 4.09 32.38 -10.68
C THR A 4 3.92 30.86 -10.69
N VAL A 5 2.74 30.40 -11.06
CA VAL A 5 2.46 28.98 -11.35
C VAL A 5 3.05 28.70 -12.73
N LYS A 6 4.03 27.82 -12.82
CA LYS A 6 4.54 27.33 -14.09
C LYS A 6 3.55 26.29 -14.64
N LYS A 7 2.89 26.64 -15.72
CA LYS A 7 2.09 25.71 -16.53
C LYS A 7 3.04 24.73 -17.22
N LEU A 8 2.85 23.44 -17.01
CA LEU A 8 3.40 22.42 -17.89
C LEU A 8 2.70 22.54 -19.26
N THR A 9 3.46 22.93 -20.25
CA THR A 9 3.00 22.99 -21.64
C THR A 9 3.15 21.57 -22.23
N ALA A 10 2.04 20.97 -22.63
CA ALA A 10 2.05 19.75 -23.42
C ALA A 10 2.78 20.03 -24.76
N VAL A 11 3.89 19.36 -24.97
CA VAL A 11 4.60 19.34 -26.26
C VAL A 11 3.95 18.28 -27.12
N GLY A 12 3.16 18.73 -28.10
CA GLY A 12 2.66 17.86 -29.16
C GLY A 12 3.83 17.41 -30.07
N LEU A 13 4.14 16.13 -30.03
CA LEU A 13 5.02 15.53 -31.05
C LEU A 13 4.22 15.24 -32.31
N THR A 14 4.51 16.00 -33.37
CA THR A 14 4.12 15.70 -34.74
C THR A 14 5.09 14.65 -35.28
N LEU A 15 4.63 13.41 -35.44
CA LEU A 15 5.36 12.38 -36.16
C LEU A 15 5.28 12.69 -37.67
N THR A 16 6.40 13.05 -38.26
CA THR A 16 6.61 13.02 -39.70
C THR A 16 7.16 11.64 -40.09
N SER A 17 6.30 10.85 -40.71
CA SER A 17 6.66 9.58 -41.34
C SER A 17 7.57 9.82 -42.54
N VAL A 18 8.79 9.29 -42.53
CA VAL A 18 9.63 9.15 -43.73
C VAL A 18 9.57 7.70 -44.15
N MET A 19 8.83 7.45 -45.23
CA MET A 19 8.90 6.19 -45.98
C MET A 19 10.21 6.15 -46.80
N GLY A 20 11.04 5.18 -46.47
CA GLY A 20 12.19 4.78 -47.28
C GLY A 20 11.95 3.42 -47.92
N LEU A 21 11.49 3.41 -49.16
CA LEU A 21 11.45 2.23 -50.02
C LEU A 21 12.87 1.83 -50.43
N VAL A 22 13.26 0.58 -50.16
CA VAL A 22 14.25 -0.10 -50.98
C VAL A 22 13.70 -1.46 -51.36
N ALA A 23 13.44 -1.59 -52.66
CA ALA A 23 13.09 -2.83 -53.33
C ALA A 23 14.34 -3.53 -53.86
N CYS A 24 14.23 -4.82 -53.94
CA CYS A 24 14.71 -5.74 -54.97
C CYS A 24 15.50 -6.94 -54.47
N GLY A 25 14.98 -8.09 -54.84
CA GLY A 25 15.77 -9.25 -55.19
C GLY A 25 15.04 -10.58 -55.06
N SER A 26 14.44 -10.98 -56.15
CA SER A 26 13.73 -12.24 -56.43
C SER A 26 14.58 -13.49 -56.29
N SER A 27 14.05 -14.61 -55.76
CA SER A 27 13.67 -15.81 -56.53
C SER A 27 13.35 -17.05 -55.66
N ASN A 28 12.20 -17.58 -55.96
CA ASN A 28 11.70 -18.96 -55.97
C ASN A 28 12.40 -20.08 -55.19
N ASN A 29 11.74 -20.78 -54.28
CA ASN A 29 11.00 -22.01 -54.62
C ASN A 29 10.32 -22.65 -53.40
N GLY A 30 9.18 -23.25 -53.65
CA GLY A 30 8.18 -23.72 -52.71
C GLY A 30 8.58 -24.86 -51.78
N GLY A 31 7.69 -25.02 -50.79
CA GLY A 31 7.65 -26.15 -49.91
C GLY A 31 6.86 -25.83 -48.65
N SER A 32 5.55 -26.13 -48.69
CA SER A 32 4.71 -26.17 -47.49
C SER A 32 5.26 -27.16 -46.48
N THR A 33 5.40 -26.75 -45.26
CA THR A 33 5.13 -27.60 -44.09
C THR A 33 4.85 -26.70 -42.87
N ASP A 34 3.65 -26.83 -42.35
CA ASP A 34 3.26 -26.38 -41.00
C ASP A 34 4.25 -26.89 -39.98
N GLY A 35 4.79 -25.98 -39.21
CA GLY A 35 5.61 -26.28 -38.07
C GLY A 35 5.66 -25.06 -37.18
N ASN A 36 4.70 -24.95 -36.26
CA ASN A 36 4.71 -24.01 -35.16
C ASN A 36 5.89 -24.36 -34.23
N ALA A 37 7.10 -23.98 -34.65
CA ALA A 37 8.26 -24.04 -33.79
C ALA A 37 8.27 -22.77 -32.94
N SER A 38 7.60 -22.82 -31.79
CA SER A 38 7.93 -21.95 -30.66
C SER A 38 9.42 -22.16 -30.38
N SER A 39 10.25 -21.26 -30.92
CA SER A 39 11.66 -21.24 -30.56
C SER A 39 11.73 -20.86 -29.06
N ASN A 40 11.94 -21.86 -28.22
CA ASN A 40 12.37 -21.67 -26.83
C ASN A 40 13.74 -20.96 -26.87
N LYS A 41 13.72 -19.64 -27.08
CA LYS A 41 14.93 -18.83 -26.92
C LYS A 41 15.22 -18.83 -25.42
N GLU A 42 16.34 -19.40 -25.04
CA GLU A 42 16.77 -19.42 -23.63
C GLU A 42 16.87 -17.98 -23.13
N VAL A 43 16.13 -17.67 -22.06
CA VAL A 43 16.15 -16.35 -21.41
C VAL A 43 17.50 -16.18 -20.73
N THR A 44 18.31 -15.25 -21.21
CA THR A 44 19.66 -14.96 -20.69
C THR A 44 19.62 -13.98 -19.53
N LYS A 45 20.63 -14.05 -18.65
CA LYS A 45 20.81 -13.02 -17.62
C LYS A 45 21.08 -11.65 -18.26
N PRO A 46 20.54 -10.55 -17.68
CA PRO A 46 20.92 -9.21 -18.10
C PRO A 46 22.40 -8.95 -17.77
N GLU A 47 23.10 -8.20 -18.63
CA GLU A 47 24.50 -7.82 -18.39
C GLU A 47 24.60 -6.86 -17.20
N LYS A 48 24.00 -5.70 -17.35
CA LYS A 48 23.88 -4.66 -16.32
C LYS A 48 22.60 -3.90 -16.53
N PHE A 49 21.92 -3.53 -15.45
CA PHE A 49 20.68 -2.77 -15.52
C PHE A 49 20.58 -1.77 -14.36
N THR A 50 19.64 -0.83 -14.47
CA THR A 50 19.42 0.22 -13.50
C THR A 50 18.10 0.02 -12.75
N ILE A 51 18.08 0.34 -11.47
CA ILE A 51 16.91 0.23 -10.59
C ILE A 51 16.67 1.58 -9.93
N MET A 52 15.42 2.03 -9.90
CA MET A 52 14.99 3.17 -9.12
C MET A 52 13.90 2.75 -8.13
N CYS A 53 14.12 2.97 -6.84
CA CYS A 53 13.11 2.76 -5.81
C CYS A 53 13.19 3.82 -4.72
N ASP A 54 12.10 3.93 -3.94
CA ASP A 54 12.02 4.77 -2.76
C ASP A 54 13.09 4.37 -1.73
N ASN A 55 13.75 5.35 -1.12
CA ASN A 55 14.81 5.11 -0.13
C ASN A 55 14.33 4.42 1.16
N THR A 56 13.02 4.32 1.38
CA THR A 56 12.43 3.56 2.50
C THR A 56 12.46 2.05 2.29
N VAL A 57 12.77 1.58 1.08
CA VAL A 57 12.89 0.14 0.79
C VAL A 57 14.04 -0.47 1.57
N VAL A 58 15.26 -0.05 1.30
CA VAL A 58 16.46 -0.31 2.12
C VAL A 58 17.30 0.95 2.09
N THR A 59 17.47 1.62 3.21
CA THR A 59 18.24 2.86 3.30
C THR A 59 19.72 2.59 3.63
N GLU A 60 20.62 3.52 3.31
CA GLU A 60 22.03 3.43 3.71
C GLU A 60 22.19 3.36 5.23
N THR A 61 21.36 4.11 5.94
CA THR A 61 21.30 4.11 7.40
C THR A 61 20.90 2.76 7.98
N ASN A 62 20.23 1.92 7.18
CA ASN A 62 19.78 0.59 7.58
C ASN A 62 20.57 -0.54 6.91
N GLY A 63 21.83 -0.30 6.49
CA GLY A 63 22.70 -1.34 5.93
C GLY A 63 22.39 -1.71 4.47
N ALA A 64 21.97 -0.75 3.64
CA ALA A 64 21.66 -0.97 2.23
C ALA A 64 22.85 -1.57 1.44
N GLU A 65 24.07 -1.14 1.72
CA GLU A 65 25.26 -1.65 1.03
C GLU A 65 25.44 -3.17 1.27
N ALA A 66 25.23 -3.63 2.50
CA ALA A 66 25.30 -5.05 2.81
C ALA A 66 24.19 -5.84 2.09
N PHE A 67 22.98 -5.26 2.01
CA PHE A 67 21.87 -5.86 1.27
C PHE A 67 22.19 -5.98 -0.22
N TYR A 68 22.71 -4.92 -0.86
CA TYR A 68 23.05 -4.96 -2.29
C TYR A 68 24.16 -5.94 -2.60
N THR A 69 25.19 -5.99 -1.74
CA THR A 69 26.29 -6.94 -1.89
C THR A 69 25.78 -8.37 -1.86
N GLN A 70 25.01 -8.75 -0.86
CA GLN A 70 24.46 -10.10 -0.75
C GLN A 70 23.44 -10.40 -1.86
N LEU A 71 22.64 -9.42 -2.31
CA LEU A 71 21.73 -9.60 -3.43
C LEU A 71 22.48 -9.87 -4.75
N LYS A 72 23.55 -9.14 -5.02
CA LYS A 72 24.43 -9.39 -6.17
C LYS A 72 25.09 -10.77 -6.11
N GLU A 73 25.57 -11.16 -4.93
CA GLU A 73 26.16 -12.50 -4.71
C GLU A 73 25.14 -13.62 -4.91
N ALA A 74 23.94 -13.49 -4.33
CA ALA A 74 22.90 -14.52 -4.41
C ALA A 74 22.32 -14.69 -5.81
N THR A 75 22.16 -13.59 -6.56
CA THR A 75 21.55 -13.62 -7.91
C THR A 75 22.59 -13.68 -9.03
N GLY A 76 23.82 -13.28 -8.78
CA GLY A 76 24.87 -13.10 -9.79
C GLY A 76 24.53 -12.00 -10.80
N LEU A 77 23.71 -11.00 -10.39
CA LEU A 77 23.33 -9.86 -11.22
C LEU A 77 24.26 -8.67 -10.98
N ASP A 78 24.45 -7.84 -12.01
CA ASP A 78 25.04 -6.51 -11.88
C ASP A 78 23.97 -5.45 -12.11
N PHE A 79 23.83 -4.52 -11.16
CA PHE A 79 22.86 -3.44 -11.23
C PHE A 79 23.37 -2.17 -10.52
N GLU A 80 22.88 -1.03 -10.99
CA GLU A 80 23.01 0.26 -10.32
C GLU A 80 21.68 0.64 -9.70
N TRP A 81 21.73 1.13 -8.47
CA TRP A 81 20.54 1.45 -7.70
C TRP A 81 20.46 2.93 -7.36
N THR A 82 19.37 3.59 -7.79
CA THR A 82 19.05 4.97 -7.45
C THR A 82 17.90 5.00 -6.46
N ARG A 83 18.06 5.75 -5.36
CA ARG A 83 17.11 5.79 -4.25
C ARG A 83 16.79 7.22 -3.83
N PRO A 84 15.93 7.92 -4.56
CA PRO A 84 15.45 9.23 -4.17
C PRO A 84 14.76 9.22 -2.81
N ASP A 85 14.79 10.34 -2.11
CA ASP A 85 14.08 10.53 -0.85
C ASP A 85 12.57 10.30 -1.03
N HIS A 86 11.96 9.64 -0.04
CA HIS A 86 10.52 9.30 -0.04
C HIS A 86 9.61 10.47 -0.40
N SER A 87 9.86 11.66 0.17
CA SER A 87 9.06 12.86 -0.06
C SER A 87 9.15 13.43 -1.49
N GLY A 88 10.24 13.11 -2.21
CA GLY A 88 10.51 13.57 -3.58
C GLY A 88 10.54 12.44 -4.61
N TYR A 89 10.19 11.22 -4.21
CA TYR A 89 10.35 10.04 -5.05
C TYR A 89 9.62 10.16 -6.39
N TYR A 90 8.36 10.51 -6.40
CA TYR A 90 7.58 10.60 -7.64
C TYR A 90 7.94 11.78 -8.52
N ASP A 91 8.47 12.86 -7.96
CA ASP A 91 9.08 13.94 -8.76
C ASP A 91 10.35 13.45 -9.45
N ALA A 92 11.16 12.65 -8.77
CA ALA A 92 12.35 12.03 -9.36
C ALA A 92 11.99 11.01 -10.45
N VAL A 93 10.95 10.18 -10.22
CA VAL A 93 10.42 9.25 -11.24
C VAL A 93 9.93 10.03 -12.47
N ALA A 94 9.10 11.06 -12.29
CA ALA A 94 8.61 11.87 -13.39
C ALA A 94 9.75 12.51 -14.22
N ASN A 95 10.81 12.98 -13.54
CA ASN A 95 12.00 13.51 -14.21
C ASN A 95 12.76 12.43 -14.98
N ALA A 96 12.90 11.23 -14.41
CA ALA A 96 13.58 10.13 -15.08
C ALA A 96 12.83 9.64 -16.34
N PHE A 97 11.51 9.71 -16.35
CA PHE A 97 10.66 9.29 -17.48
C PHE A 97 10.52 10.35 -18.60
N ASN A 98 11.21 11.48 -18.49
CA ASN A 98 11.21 12.49 -19.56
C ASN A 98 12.02 12.08 -20.82
N SER A 99 12.86 11.06 -20.72
CA SER A 99 13.71 10.60 -21.82
C SER A 99 14.10 9.13 -21.60
N ASP A 100 14.19 8.37 -22.69
CA ASP A 100 14.62 6.95 -22.65
C ASP A 100 16.04 6.80 -22.07
N ASP A 101 16.91 7.80 -22.27
CA ASP A 101 18.30 7.78 -21.76
C ASP A 101 18.37 7.93 -20.22
N THR A 102 17.34 8.47 -19.59
CA THR A 102 17.26 8.69 -18.15
C THR A 102 16.31 7.73 -17.45
N MET A 103 15.49 7.01 -18.21
CA MET A 103 14.52 6.05 -17.70
C MET A 103 15.26 4.82 -17.12
N PRO A 104 15.00 4.44 -15.85
CA PRO A 104 15.59 3.23 -15.28
C PRO A 104 15.01 1.98 -15.96
N ASP A 105 15.79 0.89 -15.98
CA ASP A 105 15.29 -0.40 -16.47
C ASP A 105 14.20 -0.98 -15.56
N VAL A 106 14.32 -0.76 -14.24
CA VAL A 106 13.38 -1.22 -13.22
C VAL A 106 12.97 -0.05 -12.32
N VAL A 107 11.69 0.06 -12.02
CA VAL A 107 11.16 1.10 -11.14
C VAL A 107 10.08 0.52 -10.21
N LEU A 108 10.04 1.00 -8.96
CA LEU A 108 8.99 0.65 -7.99
C LEU A 108 7.89 1.71 -8.02
N LEU A 109 6.66 1.35 -8.39
CA LEU A 109 5.55 2.28 -8.55
C LEU A 109 4.38 1.93 -7.63
N SER A 110 3.76 2.95 -7.01
CA SER A 110 2.46 2.80 -6.35
C SER A 110 1.32 2.72 -7.36
N SER A 111 0.14 2.30 -6.91
CA SER A 111 -1.02 2.01 -7.77
C SER A 111 -1.39 3.10 -8.77
N ASP A 112 -1.33 4.37 -8.37
CA ASP A 112 -1.75 5.49 -9.25
C ASP A 112 -0.72 5.73 -10.35
N TYR A 113 0.56 5.80 -9.98
CA TYR A 113 1.65 5.97 -10.95
C TYR A 113 1.85 4.72 -11.79
N TYR A 114 1.64 3.54 -11.22
CA TYR A 114 1.68 2.28 -11.95
C TYR A 114 0.68 2.27 -13.11
N ALA A 115 -0.59 2.57 -12.83
CA ALA A 115 -1.63 2.62 -13.85
C ALA A 115 -1.37 3.72 -14.91
N LEU A 116 -0.85 4.89 -14.47
CA LEU A 116 -0.50 6.00 -15.36
C LEU A 116 0.61 5.60 -16.35
N TYR A 117 1.72 5.06 -15.86
CA TYR A 117 2.85 4.73 -16.72
C TYR A 117 2.58 3.51 -17.62
N ALA A 118 1.76 2.55 -17.16
CA ALA A 118 1.28 1.46 -17.98
C ALA A 118 0.42 1.97 -19.16
N SER A 119 -0.56 2.84 -18.89
CA SER A 119 -1.44 3.39 -19.93
C SER A 119 -0.74 4.32 -20.93
N ASN A 120 0.42 4.87 -20.57
CA ASN A 120 1.25 5.69 -21.45
C ASN A 120 2.33 4.89 -22.21
N GLY A 121 2.34 3.56 -22.10
CA GLY A 121 3.26 2.71 -22.85
C GLY A 121 4.71 2.71 -22.34
N PHE A 122 4.96 3.17 -21.10
CA PHE A 122 6.31 3.20 -20.53
C PHE A 122 6.74 1.88 -19.88
N LEU A 123 5.80 0.98 -19.63
CA LEU A 123 6.06 -0.26 -18.90
C LEU A 123 5.96 -1.47 -19.83
N TRP A 124 6.85 -2.42 -19.62
CA TRP A 124 6.85 -3.68 -20.35
C TRP A 124 5.76 -4.61 -19.83
N ASP A 125 5.01 -5.24 -20.73
CA ASP A 125 4.01 -6.26 -20.42
C ASP A 125 4.72 -7.56 -19.98
N MET A 126 4.62 -7.88 -18.69
CA MET A 126 5.23 -9.07 -18.11
C MET A 126 4.26 -10.26 -17.95
N THR A 127 3.06 -10.18 -18.55
CA THR A 127 2.01 -11.19 -18.39
C THR A 127 2.51 -12.60 -18.76
N ASP A 128 3.17 -12.74 -19.91
CA ASP A 128 3.69 -14.03 -20.38
C ASP A 128 4.84 -14.51 -19.49
N ALA A 129 5.73 -13.61 -19.07
CA ALA A 129 6.82 -13.94 -18.17
C ALA A 129 6.29 -14.41 -16.81
N TRP A 130 5.29 -13.73 -16.25
CA TRP A 130 4.61 -14.16 -15.04
C TRP A 130 3.92 -15.53 -15.20
N ASN A 131 3.18 -15.72 -16.29
CA ASN A 131 2.51 -17.01 -16.55
C ASN A 131 3.47 -18.18 -16.64
N ASN A 132 4.72 -17.93 -17.01
CA ASN A 132 5.79 -18.90 -17.13
C ASN A 132 6.78 -18.90 -15.95
N SER A 133 6.59 -18.06 -14.95
CA SER A 133 7.51 -17.89 -13.81
C SER A 133 7.62 -19.13 -12.93
N GLU A 134 8.75 -19.28 -12.27
CA GLU A 134 8.97 -20.36 -11.30
C GLU A 134 8.11 -20.14 -10.03
N THR A 135 7.94 -18.90 -9.59
CA THR A 135 7.07 -18.56 -8.46
C THR A 135 5.63 -19.03 -8.70
N LYS A 136 5.06 -18.74 -9.88
CA LYS A 136 3.70 -19.15 -10.22
C LYS A 136 3.55 -20.67 -10.31
N LYS A 137 4.52 -21.35 -10.90
CA LYS A 137 4.52 -22.81 -11.09
C LYS A 137 4.82 -23.60 -9.83
N SER A 138 5.46 -22.98 -8.85
CA SER A 138 5.94 -23.66 -7.62
C SER A 138 4.83 -24.19 -6.71
N GLY A 139 3.61 -23.69 -6.82
CA GLY A 139 2.52 -23.99 -5.89
C GLY A 139 2.67 -23.37 -4.50
N ARG A 140 3.65 -22.48 -4.30
CA ARG A 140 3.97 -21.84 -3.00
C ARG A 140 3.17 -20.59 -2.71
N LEU A 141 2.43 -20.04 -3.70
CA LEU A 141 1.60 -18.87 -3.52
C LEU A 141 0.57 -19.09 -2.40
N ILE A 142 0.37 -18.07 -1.58
CA ILE A 142 -0.69 -18.07 -0.56
C ILE A 142 -2.07 -18.00 -1.22
N SER A 143 -3.10 -18.44 -0.53
CA SER A 143 -4.48 -18.50 -1.07
C SER A 143 -5.05 -17.17 -1.53
N THR A 144 -4.57 -16.05 -0.97
CA THR A 144 -5.00 -14.69 -1.30
C THR A 144 -4.15 -14.01 -2.37
N ALA A 145 -3.06 -14.66 -2.84
CA ALA A 145 -2.14 -14.07 -3.81
C ALA A 145 -2.83 -13.69 -5.14
N GLU A 146 -3.74 -14.53 -5.62
CA GLU A 146 -4.48 -14.28 -6.86
C GLU A 146 -5.28 -12.97 -6.82
N ASN A 147 -5.86 -12.63 -5.68
CA ASN A 147 -6.61 -11.38 -5.50
C ASN A 147 -5.69 -10.15 -5.65
N VAL A 148 -4.49 -10.22 -5.05
CA VAL A 148 -3.48 -9.16 -5.14
C VAL A 148 -2.97 -9.01 -6.56
N LEU A 149 -2.60 -10.13 -7.19
CA LEU A 149 -2.05 -10.14 -8.55
C LEU A 149 -3.08 -9.70 -9.60
N SER A 150 -4.35 -10.07 -9.43
CA SER A 150 -5.44 -9.62 -10.29
C SER A 150 -5.66 -8.10 -10.21
N ALA A 151 -5.42 -7.49 -9.05
CA ALA A 151 -5.50 -6.03 -8.88
C ALA A 151 -4.35 -5.29 -9.59
N LEU A 152 -3.25 -5.97 -9.89
CA LEU A 152 -2.15 -5.43 -10.69
C LEU A 152 -2.39 -5.52 -12.21
N MET A 153 -3.49 -6.12 -12.66
CA MET A 153 -3.86 -6.12 -14.07
C MET A 153 -4.49 -4.78 -14.44
N VAL A 154 -3.79 -3.97 -15.21
CA VAL A 154 -4.22 -2.62 -15.64
C VAL A 154 -4.20 -2.50 -17.17
N ASN A 155 -4.81 -1.45 -17.72
CA ASN A 155 -4.80 -1.20 -19.14
C ASN A 155 -3.45 -0.62 -19.58
N GLY A 156 -2.89 -1.18 -20.65
CA GLY A 156 -1.75 -0.60 -21.36
C GLY A 156 -2.18 0.50 -22.34
N GLU A 157 -1.24 0.97 -23.14
CA GLU A 157 -1.44 2.03 -24.14
C GLU A 157 -2.52 1.67 -25.17
N ASP A 158 -2.61 0.43 -25.58
CA ASP A 158 -3.61 -0.08 -26.52
C ASP A 158 -4.98 -0.39 -25.88
N GLY A 159 -5.11 -0.16 -24.55
CA GLY A 159 -6.30 -0.47 -23.75
C GLY A 159 -6.43 -1.94 -23.37
N THR A 160 -5.48 -2.80 -23.75
CA THR A 160 -5.47 -4.22 -23.34
C THR A 160 -5.07 -4.34 -21.89
N LYS A 161 -5.83 -5.15 -21.14
CA LYS A 161 -5.56 -5.40 -19.74
C LYS A 161 -4.45 -6.44 -19.58
N ALA A 162 -3.35 -6.05 -18.93
CA ALA A 162 -2.15 -6.87 -18.78
C ALA A 162 -1.43 -6.58 -17.46
N MET A 163 -0.42 -7.37 -17.13
CA MET A 163 0.42 -7.22 -15.96
C MET A 163 1.68 -6.43 -16.32
N TYR A 164 1.77 -5.20 -15.87
CA TYR A 164 2.93 -4.31 -16.11
C TYR A 164 3.84 -4.17 -14.90
N GLY A 165 3.49 -4.79 -13.79
CA GLY A 165 4.28 -4.79 -12.57
C GLY A 165 3.93 -5.96 -11.66
N PHE A 166 4.86 -6.34 -10.83
CA PHE A 166 4.73 -7.43 -9.87
C PHE A 166 5.01 -6.93 -8.45
N SER A 167 4.17 -7.32 -7.51
CA SER A 167 4.45 -7.14 -6.08
C SER A 167 4.68 -8.48 -5.40
N PRO A 168 5.79 -8.64 -4.67
CA PRO A 168 6.03 -9.89 -3.93
C PRO A 168 5.25 -9.98 -2.61
N TYR A 169 4.48 -8.96 -2.24
CA TYR A 169 3.74 -8.89 -0.98
C TYR A 169 2.39 -8.20 -1.14
N ARG A 170 1.53 -8.41 -0.16
CA ARG A 170 0.22 -7.75 -0.06
C ARG A 170 0.35 -6.28 0.29
N GLY A 171 -0.63 -5.48 -0.12
CA GLY A 171 -0.66 -4.05 0.15
C GLY A 171 -0.94 -3.68 1.59
N ASN A 172 -1.54 -4.58 2.37
CA ASN A 172 -2.05 -4.34 3.71
C ASN A 172 -3.15 -3.25 3.75
N GLY A 173 -3.69 -2.99 4.93
CA GLY A 173 -4.69 -1.96 5.16
C GLY A 173 -4.96 -1.77 6.64
N CYS A 174 -5.99 -0.98 6.93
CA CYS A 174 -6.38 -0.64 8.29
C CYS A 174 -7.59 -1.43 8.74
N CYS A 175 -7.57 -1.90 9.99
CA CYS A 175 -8.73 -2.41 10.70
C CYS A 175 -8.91 -1.65 12.02
N THR A 176 -10.11 -1.73 12.58
CA THR A 176 -10.45 -1.00 13.81
C THR A 176 -10.15 -1.84 15.03
N TYR A 177 -9.40 -1.28 15.95
CA TYR A 177 -9.04 -1.85 17.25
C TYR A 177 -9.80 -1.16 18.38
N ILE A 178 -10.27 -1.94 19.36
CA ILE A 178 -10.88 -1.43 20.59
C ILE A 178 -10.08 -1.94 21.77
N LYS A 179 -9.75 -1.07 22.73
CA LYS A 179 -9.18 -1.46 24.01
C LYS A 179 -10.24 -2.21 24.81
N LYS A 180 -9.93 -3.43 25.26
CA LYS A 180 -10.86 -4.29 25.98
C LYS A 180 -11.34 -3.65 27.28
N ALA A 181 -10.44 -3.05 28.05
CA ALA A 181 -10.81 -2.37 29.31
C ALA A 181 -11.81 -1.21 29.10
N TRP A 182 -11.84 -0.59 27.94
CA TRP A 182 -12.83 0.47 27.65
C TRP A 182 -14.24 -0.09 27.42
N LEU A 183 -14.34 -1.26 26.78
CA LEU A 183 -15.62 -1.99 26.67
C LEU A 183 -16.12 -2.40 28.05
N GLU A 184 -15.25 -3.03 28.84
CA GLU A 184 -15.59 -3.52 30.18
C GLU A 184 -16.01 -2.37 31.12
N ALA A 185 -15.30 -1.25 31.09
CA ALA A 185 -15.66 -0.05 31.85
C ALA A 185 -17.04 0.51 31.46
N ALA A 186 -17.44 0.36 30.20
CA ALA A 186 -18.77 0.73 29.70
C ALA A 186 -19.84 -0.35 29.94
N GLY A 187 -19.52 -1.42 30.66
CA GLY A 187 -20.43 -2.54 30.92
C GLY A 187 -20.73 -3.40 29.68
N ILE A 188 -19.83 -3.40 28.69
CA ILE A 188 -19.97 -4.17 27.48
C ILE A 188 -19.06 -5.40 27.59
N ASN A 189 -19.65 -6.59 27.42
CA ASN A 189 -18.86 -7.82 27.43
C ASN A 189 -18.00 -7.90 26.14
N ALA A 190 -16.70 -8.07 26.30
CA ALA A 190 -15.78 -8.23 25.18
C ALA A 190 -16.18 -9.37 24.24
N ALA A 191 -16.76 -10.46 24.75
CA ALA A 191 -17.26 -11.58 23.95
C ALA A 191 -18.46 -11.23 23.03
N ASP A 192 -19.11 -10.08 23.26
CA ASP A 192 -20.18 -9.59 22.38
C ASP A 192 -19.60 -8.80 21.18
N VAL A 193 -18.30 -8.53 21.18
CA VAL A 193 -17.56 -7.79 20.15
C VAL A 193 -16.57 -8.71 19.43
N GLU A 194 -15.79 -9.47 20.18
CA GLU A 194 -14.73 -10.33 19.66
C GLU A 194 -15.28 -11.40 18.71
N GLY A 195 -14.80 -11.41 17.47
CA GLY A 195 -15.23 -12.35 16.43
C GLY A 195 -16.66 -12.16 15.93
N LYS A 196 -17.41 -11.17 16.44
CA LYS A 196 -18.78 -10.86 16.01
C LYS A 196 -18.78 -9.80 14.91
N GLN A 197 -19.73 -9.93 13.98
CA GLN A 197 -20.01 -8.89 13.02
C GLN A 197 -21.14 -8.00 13.56
N LEU A 198 -20.78 -6.81 14.01
CA LEU A 198 -21.74 -5.83 14.52
C LEU A 198 -22.47 -5.13 13.36
N ASP A 199 -23.65 -4.57 13.63
CA ASP A 199 -24.24 -3.52 12.80
C ASP A 199 -23.82 -2.14 13.32
N PHE A 200 -24.01 -1.10 12.50
CA PHE A 200 -23.61 0.26 12.86
C PHE A 200 -24.26 0.76 14.14
N ASN A 201 -25.54 0.49 14.34
CA ASN A 201 -26.27 0.99 15.52
C ASN A 201 -25.71 0.37 16.81
N THR A 202 -25.41 -0.91 16.78
CA THR A 202 -24.77 -1.61 17.91
C THR A 202 -23.36 -1.08 18.16
N PHE A 203 -22.53 -0.97 17.11
CA PHE A 203 -21.19 -0.38 17.19
C PHE A 203 -21.24 1.04 17.78
N TYR A 204 -22.04 1.90 17.18
CA TYR A 204 -22.17 3.30 17.59
C TYR A 204 -22.73 3.45 19.01
N GLY A 205 -23.68 2.59 19.40
CA GLY A 205 -24.20 2.51 20.76
C GLY A 205 -23.11 2.16 21.78
N TYR A 206 -22.16 1.30 21.43
CA TYR A 206 -21.00 1.00 22.28
C TYR A 206 -20.05 2.20 22.39
N MET A 207 -19.80 2.90 21.28
CA MET A 207 -18.99 4.11 21.28
C MET A 207 -19.58 5.20 22.20
N LYS A 208 -20.91 5.41 22.12
CA LYS A 208 -21.61 6.37 23.00
C LYS A 208 -21.49 6.01 24.47
N LYS A 209 -21.68 4.74 24.85
CA LYS A 209 -21.53 4.29 26.23
C LYS A 209 -20.10 4.51 26.74
N MET A 210 -19.09 4.20 25.93
CA MET A 210 -17.70 4.45 26.30
C MET A 210 -17.42 5.95 26.44
N ALA A 211 -17.93 6.80 25.54
CA ALA A 211 -17.79 8.26 25.63
C ALA A 211 -18.46 8.82 26.88
N GLU A 212 -19.65 8.32 27.24
CA GLU A 212 -20.38 8.69 28.46
C GLU A 212 -19.57 8.35 29.73
N VAL A 213 -19.03 7.14 29.82
CA VAL A 213 -18.22 6.70 30.97
C VAL A 213 -16.91 7.47 31.08
N LYS A 214 -16.27 7.79 29.95
CA LYS A 214 -14.99 8.52 29.93
C LYS A 214 -15.16 10.04 30.04
N GLY A 215 -16.34 10.57 29.71
CA GLY A 215 -16.63 12.00 29.71
C GLY A 215 -16.01 12.78 28.55
N HIS A 216 -15.51 12.10 27.52
CA HIS A 216 -14.93 12.69 26.31
C HIS A 216 -14.97 11.71 25.12
N TYR A 217 -14.48 12.15 23.94
CA TYR A 217 -14.45 11.34 22.73
C TYR A 217 -13.65 10.03 22.90
N VAL A 218 -14.03 9.01 22.15
CA VAL A 218 -13.41 7.67 22.22
C VAL A 218 -12.64 7.32 20.97
N ILE A 219 -12.87 8.03 19.87
CA ILE A 219 -12.21 7.86 18.58
C ILE A 219 -11.47 9.16 18.21
N SER A 220 -10.23 9.05 17.79
CA SER A 220 -9.48 10.13 17.15
C SER A 220 -8.79 9.59 15.91
N ALA A 221 -8.92 10.27 14.80
CA ALA A 221 -8.42 9.84 13.49
C ALA A 221 -7.40 10.83 12.92
N PRO A 222 -6.50 10.39 12.04
CA PRO A 222 -5.60 11.29 11.28
C PRO A 222 -6.33 11.90 10.08
N GLY A 223 -7.18 12.87 10.36
CA GLY A 223 -8.10 13.49 9.42
C GLY A 223 -9.49 12.84 9.43
N PHE A 224 -10.49 13.56 8.95
CA PHE A 224 -11.80 12.96 8.64
C PHE A 224 -11.77 12.17 7.33
N ILE A 225 -10.80 12.45 6.46
CA ILE A 225 -10.46 11.68 5.27
C ILE A 225 -8.94 11.51 5.20
N SER A 226 -8.49 10.33 4.81
CA SER A 226 -7.07 10.05 4.61
C SER A 226 -6.53 10.81 3.40
N LYS A 227 -5.27 11.25 3.46
CA LYS A 227 -4.54 11.75 2.29
C LYS A 227 -4.25 10.66 1.25
N GLU A 228 -4.29 9.40 1.67
CA GLU A 228 -4.11 8.21 0.82
C GLU A 228 -5.46 7.58 0.41
N ALA A 229 -6.54 8.36 0.52
CA ALA A 229 -7.86 7.92 0.09
C ALA A 229 -7.88 7.65 -1.43
N PRO A 230 -8.59 6.62 -1.90
CA PRO A 230 -9.50 5.75 -1.16
C PRO A 230 -8.85 4.53 -0.48
N TYR A 231 -7.56 4.32 -0.65
CA TYR A 231 -6.87 3.09 -0.27
C TYR A 231 -6.65 2.95 1.24
N THR A 232 -6.72 4.05 1.99
CA THR A 232 -6.62 4.04 3.44
C THR A 232 -7.78 4.82 4.05
N ASN A 233 -8.57 4.15 4.87
CA ASN A 233 -9.69 4.77 5.58
C ASN A 233 -9.52 4.56 7.09
N TYR A 234 -9.45 5.66 7.84
CA TYR A 234 -9.30 5.66 9.30
C TYR A 234 -10.63 5.79 10.07
N LEU A 235 -11.75 5.87 9.35
CA LEU A 235 -13.12 5.96 9.90
C LEU A 235 -14.10 5.08 9.10
N PRO A 236 -13.74 3.81 8.82
CA PRO A 236 -14.48 2.99 7.87
C PRO A 236 -15.93 2.75 8.30
N GLU A 237 -16.22 2.63 9.59
CA GLU A 237 -17.56 2.41 10.11
C GLU A 237 -18.50 3.61 9.83
N PHE A 238 -17.96 4.82 9.75
CA PHE A 238 -18.73 6.02 9.45
C PHE A 238 -18.95 6.22 7.95
N TYR A 239 -17.96 5.86 7.13
CA TYR A 239 -18.09 5.90 5.67
C TYR A 239 -18.90 4.72 5.13
N GLN A 240 -18.74 3.54 5.72
CA GLN A 240 -19.41 2.31 5.26
C GLN A 240 -19.11 2.05 3.77
N GLN A 241 -20.13 1.93 2.93
CA GLN A 241 -19.98 1.73 1.48
C GLN A 241 -19.95 3.06 0.69
N ALA A 242 -19.87 4.21 1.35
CA ALA A 242 -19.74 5.48 0.65
C ALA A 242 -18.39 5.58 -0.05
N ASN A 243 -18.42 5.74 -1.34
CA ASN A 243 -17.24 6.00 -2.14
C ASN A 243 -17.01 7.52 -2.24
N TYR A 244 -15.97 8.02 -1.60
CA TYR A 244 -15.65 9.45 -1.67
C TYR A 244 -14.75 9.83 -2.86
N THR A 245 -14.57 8.91 -3.82
CA THR A 245 -13.85 9.12 -5.08
C THR A 245 -14.67 8.59 -6.26
N PHE A 246 -14.07 8.61 -7.44
CA PHE A 246 -14.65 7.93 -8.61
C PHE A 246 -14.56 6.42 -8.44
N TYR A 247 -15.55 5.72 -8.93
CA TYR A 247 -15.56 4.26 -8.95
C TYR A 247 -16.41 3.71 -10.08
N LYS A 248 -16.22 2.46 -10.44
CA LYS A 248 -17.01 1.77 -11.46
C LYS A 248 -18.23 1.12 -10.82
N ASN A 249 -19.42 1.56 -11.19
CA ASN A 249 -20.67 1.01 -10.67
C ASN A 249 -21.00 -0.38 -11.27
N SER A 250 -22.08 -1.01 -10.81
CA SER A 250 -22.53 -2.32 -11.30
C SER A 250 -22.89 -2.36 -12.78
N SER A 251 -23.20 -1.21 -13.40
CA SER A 251 -23.45 -1.08 -14.85
C SER A 251 -22.14 -0.95 -15.66
N GLY A 252 -20.99 -0.97 -14.99
CA GLY A 252 -19.69 -0.83 -15.63
C GLY A 252 -19.31 0.60 -16.00
N GLN A 253 -20.04 1.62 -15.50
CA GLN A 253 -19.77 3.03 -15.74
C GLN A 253 -19.06 3.65 -14.53
N TYR A 254 -18.11 4.55 -14.78
CA TYR A 254 -17.53 5.38 -13.74
C TYR A 254 -18.52 6.47 -13.32
N VAL A 255 -18.65 6.60 -12.01
CA VAL A 255 -19.52 7.60 -11.34
C VAL A 255 -18.72 8.33 -10.26
N ASP A 256 -19.20 9.50 -9.85
CA ASP A 256 -18.65 10.22 -8.72
C ASP A 256 -19.39 9.81 -7.44
N GLY A 257 -18.77 8.95 -6.65
CA GLY A 257 -19.34 8.48 -5.39
C GLY A 257 -19.56 9.60 -4.37
N PHE A 258 -18.78 10.68 -4.46
CA PHE A 258 -18.96 11.83 -3.56
C PHE A 258 -20.33 12.50 -3.72
N SER A 259 -20.91 12.46 -4.90
CA SER A 259 -22.22 13.05 -5.21
C SER A 259 -23.40 12.14 -4.83
N GLU A 260 -23.16 10.92 -4.35
CA GLU A 260 -24.22 9.95 -4.07
C GLU A 260 -24.81 10.10 -2.67
N GLN A 261 -26.03 9.52 -2.48
CA GLN A 261 -26.73 9.53 -1.19
C GLN A 261 -25.90 8.85 -0.08
N ALA A 262 -25.17 7.77 -0.39
CA ALA A 262 -24.32 7.09 0.57
C ALA A 262 -23.25 8.02 1.20
N MET A 263 -22.73 8.97 0.41
CA MET A 263 -21.78 9.97 0.91
C MET A 263 -22.46 11.02 1.77
N LYS A 264 -23.67 11.48 1.42
CA LYS A 264 -24.47 12.36 2.28
C LYS A 264 -24.73 11.73 3.64
N ASP A 265 -25.09 10.44 3.65
CA ASP A 265 -25.33 9.68 4.88
C ASP A 265 -24.04 9.53 5.70
N ALA A 266 -22.87 9.35 5.04
CA ALA A 266 -21.58 9.31 5.71
C ALA A 266 -21.24 10.65 6.36
N LEU A 267 -21.44 11.76 5.66
CA LEU A 267 -21.25 13.12 6.20
C LEU A 267 -22.14 13.36 7.43
N GLN A 268 -23.40 12.92 7.37
CA GLN A 268 -24.33 13.03 8.50
C GLN A 268 -23.87 12.18 9.71
N ARG A 269 -23.32 10.96 9.48
CA ARG A 269 -22.78 10.13 10.55
C ARG A 269 -21.56 10.77 11.21
N LEU A 270 -20.64 11.36 10.43
CA LEU A 270 -19.47 12.08 10.95
C LEU A 270 -19.90 13.28 11.79
N GLN A 271 -20.80 14.10 11.27
CA GLN A 271 -21.35 15.27 11.97
C GLN A 271 -22.01 14.86 13.30
N THR A 272 -22.83 13.82 13.27
CA THR A 272 -23.48 13.28 14.46
C THR A 272 -22.47 12.78 15.48
N ALA A 273 -21.42 12.08 15.04
CA ALA A 273 -20.40 11.54 15.94
C ALA A 273 -19.56 12.63 16.63
N VAL A 274 -19.29 13.73 15.93
CA VAL A 274 -18.63 14.91 16.53
C VAL A 274 -19.57 15.59 17.53
N ASN A 275 -20.85 15.75 17.19
CA ASN A 275 -21.86 16.37 18.08
C ASN A 275 -22.12 15.56 19.33
N ASP A 276 -22.19 14.23 19.21
CA ASP A 276 -22.38 13.32 20.34
C ASP A 276 -21.11 13.17 21.22
N GLY A 277 -20.00 13.82 20.85
CA GLY A 277 -18.74 13.69 21.56
C GLY A 277 -18.09 12.31 21.46
N VAL A 278 -18.45 11.50 20.45
CA VAL A 278 -17.88 10.19 20.17
C VAL A 278 -16.58 10.32 19.39
N LEU A 279 -16.56 11.21 18.39
CA LEU A 279 -15.43 11.45 17.51
C LEU A 279 -14.77 12.79 17.86
N ASP A 280 -13.45 12.74 18.02
CA ASP A 280 -12.61 13.89 18.28
C ASP A 280 -12.67 14.90 17.14
N LYS A 281 -13.12 16.11 17.42
CA LYS A 281 -13.17 17.22 16.44
C LYS A 281 -11.78 17.64 15.96
N GLU A 282 -10.73 17.45 16.78
CA GLU A 282 -9.34 17.74 16.42
C GLU A 282 -8.81 16.79 15.34
N SER A 283 -9.55 15.71 15.04
CA SER A 283 -9.21 14.80 13.92
C SER A 283 -8.97 15.55 12.62
N VAL A 284 -9.65 16.67 12.38
CA VAL A 284 -9.46 17.51 11.17
C VAL A 284 -7.99 17.92 10.96
N ASN A 285 -7.25 18.12 12.05
CA ASN A 285 -5.85 18.59 12.02
C ASN A 285 -4.84 17.51 12.44
N ASN A 286 -5.30 16.35 12.90
CA ASN A 286 -4.40 15.32 13.36
C ASN A 286 -3.58 14.73 12.21
N THR A 287 -2.31 14.55 12.48
CA THR A 287 -1.46 13.63 11.73
C THR A 287 -1.65 12.20 12.25
N THR A 288 -1.10 11.22 11.53
CA THR A 288 -1.05 9.82 12.00
C THR A 288 -0.35 9.70 13.36
N ALA A 289 0.70 10.51 13.60
CA ALA A 289 1.40 10.55 14.87
C ALA A 289 0.50 11.09 15.99
N ASN A 290 -0.19 12.23 15.76
CA ASN A 290 -1.06 12.83 16.77
C ASN A 290 -2.21 11.88 17.19
N ALA A 291 -2.89 11.25 16.23
CA ALA A 291 -3.96 10.30 16.52
C ALA A 291 -3.43 9.08 17.31
N ARG A 292 -2.25 8.59 16.94
CA ARG A 292 -1.57 7.49 17.63
C ARG A 292 -1.14 7.87 19.05
N ASP A 293 -0.62 9.11 19.23
CA ASP A 293 -0.25 9.62 20.57
C ASP A 293 -1.46 9.72 21.50
N LYS A 294 -2.64 10.10 20.99
CA LYS A 294 -3.89 10.07 21.75
C LYS A 294 -4.29 8.64 22.12
N PHE A 295 -4.09 7.67 21.23
CA PHE A 295 -4.33 6.26 21.56
C PHE A 295 -3.38 5.74 22.67
N TYR A 296 -2.16 6.25 22.74
CA TYR A 296 -1.17 5.92 23.78
C TYR A 296 -1.17 6.89 24.97
N SER A 297 -2.11 7.83 25.04
CA SER A 297 -2.10 8.85 26.09
C SER A 297 -2.40 8.24 27.45
N THR A 298 -1.69 8.73 28.49
CA THR A 298 -1.99 8.48 29.88
C THR A 298 -2.84 9.61 30.50
N ASP A 299 -3.09 10.68 29.74
CA ASP A 299 -3.99 11.75 30.12
C ASP A 299 -5.44 11.31 29.90
N ALA A 300 -6.19 11.19 30.99
CA ALA A 300 -7.58 10.73 30.97
C ALA A 300 -8.52 11.63 30.13
N GLY A 301 -8.14 12.87 29.84
CA GLY A 301 -8.91 13.79 28.99
C GLY A 301 -8.56 13.70 27.50
N ALA A 302 -7.48 13.02 27.14
CA ALA A 302 -6.99 12.91 25.76
C ALA A 302 -6.89 11.46 25.27
N GLU A 303 -6.94 10.46 26.16
CA GLU A 303 -6.84 9.04 25.82
C GLU A 303 -8.02 8.62 24.95
N THR A 304 -7.75 7.78 23.92
CA THR A 304 -8.80 7.15 23.11
C THR A 304 -8.81 5.64 23.27
N GLY A 305 -10.00 5.05 23.19
CA GLY A 305 -10.21 3.60 23.35
C GLY A 305 -10.34 2.86 22.02
N VAL A 306 -10.55 3.59 20.91
CA VAL A 306 -10.78 3.04 19.58
C VAL A 306 -9.85 3.70 18.59
N PHE A 307 -9.19 2.89 17.78
CA PHE A 307 -8.25 3.38 16.78
C PHE A 307 -8.25 2.48 15.55
N THR A 308 -8.48 3.06 14.39
CA THR A 308 -8.34 2.36 13.11
C THR A 308 -6.92 2.57 12.61
N TYR A 309 -6.20 1.47 12.42
CA TYR A 309 -4.80 1.53 12.02
C TYR A 309 -4.36 0.27 11.27
N TRP A 310 -3.15 0.30 10.72
CA TRP A 310 -2.57 -0.78 9.94
C TRP A 310 -2.62 -2.13 10.67
N ALA A 311 -2.91 -3.18 9.90
CA ALA A 311 -2.98 -4.55 10.40
C ALA A 311 -1.60 -5.23 10.49
N GLY A 312 -1.59 -6.47 10.93
CA GLY A 312 -0.39 -7.32 11.01
C GLY A 312 0.61 -6.85 12.06
N THR A 313 1.81 -6.52 11.65
CA THR A 313 2.92 -6.08 12.53
C THR A 313 2.54 -4.88 13.39
N TRP A 314 1.69 -3.97 12.88
CA TRP A 314 1.23 -2.82 13.65
C TRP A 314 0.34 -3.19 14.83
N ALA A 315 -0.45 -4.25 14.77
CA ALA A 315 -1.22 -4.72 15.93
C ALA A 315 -0.30 -5.03 17.12
N ASN A 316 0.83 -5.69 16.86
CA ASN A 316 1.84 -5.96 17.88
C ASN A 316 2.51 -4.67 18.38
N THR A 317 2.82 -3.73 17.47
CA THR A 317 3.42 -2.44 17.83
C THR A 317 2.49 -1.64 18.75
N LEU A 318 1.19 -1.58 18.43
CA LEU A 318 0.19 -0.90 19.28
C LEU A 318 0.15 -1.51 20.69
N LYS A 319 0.08 -2.84 20.79
CA LYS A 319 0.08 -3.54 22.11
C LYS A 319 1.36 -3.25 22.89
N THR A 320 2.51 -3.31 22.26
CA THR A 320 3.81 -3.08 22.91
C THR A 320 3.93 -1.65 23.42
N GLN A 321 3.49 -0.66 22.65
CA GLN A 321 3.54 0.75 23.06
C GLN A 321 2.57 1.06 24.21
N LEU A 322 1.38 0.46 24.22
CA LEU A 322 0.45 0.57 25.34
C LEU A 322 1.04 -0.02 26.61
N ALA A 323 1.59 -1.24 26.53
CA ALA A 323 2.25 -1.91 27.67
C ALA A 323 3.44 -1.10 28.21
N ALA A 324 4.25 -0.49 27.33
CA ALA A 324 5.39 0.35 27.75
C ALA A 324 4.97 1.59 28.53
N LYS A 325 3.72 2.05 28.35
CA LYS A 325 3.14 3.17 29.09
C LYS A 325 2.28 2.74 30.30
N GLY A 326 2.25 1.44 30.60
CA GLY A 326 1.43 0.89 31.69
C GLY A 326 -0.07 0.94 31.42
N LEU A 327 -0.48 1.09 30.16
CA LEU A 327 -1.87 1.09 29.73
C LEU A 327 -2.34 -0.33 29.40
N ASP A 328 -3.67 -0.53 29.43
CA ASP A 328 -4.26 -1.77 28.93
C ASP A 328 -3.86 -2.00 27.46
N ASN A 329 -3.26 -3.14 27.20
CA ASN A 329 -2.75 -3.55 25.91
C ASN A 329 -3.56 -4.71 25.28
N GLU A 330 -4.69 -5.10 25.88
CA GLU A 330 -5.60 -6.04 25.27
C GLU A 330 -6.46 -5.34 24.23
N LEU A 331 -6.15 -5.59 22.96
CA LEU A 331 -6.83 -5.02 21.82
C LEU A 331 -7.68 -6.06 21.10
N ILE A 332 -8.91 -5.70 20.80
CA ILE A 332 -9.83 -6.47 19.96
C ILE A 332 -9.86 -5.82 18.59
N ALA A 333 -9.41 -6.53 17.55
CA ALA A 333 -9.67 -6.15 16.17
C ALA A 333 -11.12 -6.57 15.83
N ILE A 334 -11.97 -5.60 15.47
CA ILE A 334 -13.35 -5.89 15.14
C ILE A 334 -13.51 -6.31 13.68
N LYS A 335 -14.45 -7.22 13.41
CA LYS A 335 -14.86 -7.49 12.03
C LYS A 335 -15.48 -6.24 11.41
N PRO A 336 -15.37 -6.05 10.08
CA PRO A 336 -16.10 -5.00 9.39
C PRO A 336 -17.58 -5.07 9.79
N ILE A 337 -18.17 -3.93 10.18
CA ILE A 337 -19.59 -3.90 10.49
C ILE A 337 -20.41 -4.29 9.25
N LYS A 338 -21.65 -4.73 9.43
CA LYS A 338 -22.51 -5.23 8.34
C LYS A 338 -22.61 -4.25 7.18
N GLU A 339 -22.78 -2.97 7.50
CA GLU A 339 -22.95 -1.90 6.52
C GLU A 339 -21.65 -1.52 5.79
N LEU A 340 -20.49 -1.81 6.38
CA LEU A 340 -19.19 -1.68 5.71
C LEU A 340 -18.93 -2.88 4.79
N GLY A 341 -19.24 -4.09 5.29
CA GLY A 341 -19.06 -5.36 4.58
C GLY A 341 -17.63 -5.88 4.61
N THR A 342 -16.65 -5.09 4.20
CA THR A 342 -15.23 -5.49 4.13
C THR A 342 -14.31 -4.28 4.35
N TYR A 343 -13.13 -4.51 4.92
CA TYR A 343 -12.05 -3.51 4.89
C TYR A 343 -11.43 -3.42 3.50
N VAL A 344 -10.69 -2.36 3.24
CA VAL A 344 -9.99 -2.16 1.97
C VAL A 344 -8.50 -2.44 2.18
N GLU A 345 -7.96 -3.34 1.37
CA GLU A 345 -6.53 -3.55 1.21
C GLU A 345 -6.03 -2.68 0.07
N ARG A 346 -5.01 -1.85 0.30
CA ARG A 346 -4.40 -1.05 -0.76
C ARG A 346 -3.67 -1.96 -1.75
N ILE A 347 -3.53 -1.50 -2.97
CA ILE A 347 -2.67 -2.17 -3.94
C ILE A 347 -1.21 -1.96 -3.51
N ALA A 348 -0.46 -3.06 -3.39
CA ALA A 348 0.95 -2.97 -3.05
C ALA A 348 1.75 -2.24 -4.14
N PRO A 349 2.81 -1.49 -3.80
CA PRO A 349 3.74 -1.00 -4.79
C PRO A 349 4.30 -2.14 -5.64
N ALA A 350 4.37 -1.94 -6.94
CA ALA A 350 4.78 -2.95 -7.89
C ALA A 350 6.15 -2.63 -8.50
N TRP A 351 6.98 -3.65 -8.62
CA TRP A 351 8.21 -3.63 -9.39
C TRP A 351 7.85 -3.72 -10.88
N CYS A 352 8.18 -2.68 -11.62
CA CYS A 352 7.88 -2.54 -13.03
C CYS A 352 9.18 -2.56 -13.83
N ILE A 353 9.16 -3.19 -14.99
CA ILE A 353 10.24 -3.11 -15.97
C ILE A 353 9.80 -2.11 -17.02
N THR A 354 10.66 -1.16 -17.36
CA THR A 354 10.33 -0.14 -18.35
C THR A 354 10.62 -0.62 -19.78
N THR A 355 10.04 0.07 -20.75
CA THR A 355 10.30 -0.20 -22.17
C THR A 355 11.72 0.18 -22.62
N ALA A 356 12.49 0.93 -21.79
CA ALA A 356 13.91 1.22 -22.05
C ALA A 356 14.82 0.01 -21.75
N ALA A 357 14.34 -0.98 -20.99
CA ALA A 357 15.14 -2.15 -20.63
C ALA A 357 15.50 -3.00 -21.86
N LYS A 358 16.80 -3.29 -22.04
CA LYS A 358 17.30 -4.07 -23.18
C LYS A 358 17.00 -5.56 -23.09
N ASN A 359 16.85 -6.09 -21.88
CA ASN A 359 16.56 -7.51 -21.63
C ASN A 359 15.48 -7.67 -20.54
N PRO A 360 14.23 -7.25 -20.83
CA PRO A 360 13.17 -7.25 -19.82
C PRO A 360 12.83 -8.67 -19.34
N GLU A 361 12.84 -9.67 -20.21
CA GLU A 361 12.58 -11.08 -19.83
C GLU A 361 13.66 -11.61 -18.87
N GLY A 362 14.92 -11.25 -19.12
CA GLY A 362 16.02 -11.62 -18.22
C GLY A 362 15.94 -10.91 -16.87
N ILE A 363 15.58 -9.62 -16.85
CA ILE A 363 15.35 -8.87 -15.62
C ILE A 363 14.19 -9.50 -14.83
N PHE A 364 13.09 -9.81 -15.49
CA PHE A 364 11.97 -10.48 -14.82
C PHE A 364 12.42 -11.80 -14.19
N LYS A 365 13.01 -12.69 -14.98
CA LYS A 365 13.38 -14.05 -14.52
C LYS A 365 14.41 -14.06 -13.39
N TYR A 366 15.45 -13.24 -13.49
CA TYR A 366 16.60 -13.31 -12.57
C TYR A 366 16.58 -12.28 -11.44
N PHE A 367 15.70 -11.27 -11.51
CA PHE A 367 15.54 -10.27 -10.46
C PHE A 367 14.15 -10.33 -9.83
N ILE A 368 13.06 -10.17 -10.60
CA ILE A 368 11.70 -10.06 -10.04
C ILE A 368 11.20 -11.43 -9.54
N ASP A 369 11.26 -12.47 -10.37
CA ASP A 369 10.75 -13.79 -10.01
C ASP A 369 11.52 -14.41 -8.82
N THR A 370 12.80 -14.07 -8.67
CA THR A 370 13.62 -14.54 -7.55
C THR A 370 13.27 -13.93 -6.19
N MET A 371 12.56 -12.80 -6.15
CA MET A 371 12.14 -12.18 -4.87
C MET A 371 11.33 -13.14 -4.00
N LEU A 372 10.69 -14.13 -4.61
CA LEU A 372 9.91 -15.17 -3.96
C LEU A 372 10.44 -16.58 -4.32
N ASP A 373 11.76 -16.75 -4.37
CA ASP A 373 12.41 -18.01 -4.72
C ASP A 373 12.16 -19.13 -3.69
N GLY A 374 11.65 -18.78 -2.53
CA GLY A 374 11.43 -19.71 -1.41
C GLY A 374 12.71 -20.10 -0.69
N GLY A 375 13.79 -19.35 -0.88
CA GLY A 375 15.11 -19.64 -0.35
C GLY A 375 15.88 -18.37 0.07
N ASP A 376 17.11 -18.29 -0.40
CA ASP A 376 18.07 -17.29 0.09
C ASP A 376 17.72 -15.87 -0.38
N VAL A 377 17.21 -15.70 -1.60
CA VAL A 377 16.82 -14.38 -2.12
C VAL A 377 15.55 -13.89 -1.43
N GLN A 378 14.54 -14.75 -1.24
CA GLN A 378 13.36 -14.38 -0.45
C GLN A 378 13.74 -14.01 0.98
N THR A 379 14.63 -14.79 1.63
CA THR A 379 15.16 -14.49 2.96
C THR A 379 15.79 -13.10 3.01
N LEU A 380 16.57 -12.74 1.99
CA LEU A 380 17.23 -11.45 1.91
C LEU A 380 16.20 -10.31 1.79
N TRP A 381 15.16 -10.48 0.96
CA TRP A 381 14.10 -9.48 0.81
C TRP A 381 13.24 -9.34 2.07
N GLU A 382 13.01 -10.41 2.81
CA GLU A 382 12.19 -10.38 4.02
C GLU A 382 12.95 -9.90 5.25
N TYR A 383 14.20 -10.35 5.43
CA TYR A 383 14.96 -10.11 6.67
C TYR A 383 16.21 -9.24 6.47
N GLY A 384 16.62 -9.01 5.24
CA GLY A 384 17.84 -8.26 4.94
C GLY A 384 19.10 -9.12 4.98
N ALA A 385 20.25 -8.45 4.92
CA ALA A 385 21.56 -9.07 4.88
C ALA A 385 21.92 -9.74 6.22
N LYS A 386 22.26 -11.03 6.18
CA LYS A 386 22.75 -11.77 7.33
C LYS A 386 24.07 -11.16 7.85
N GLY A 387 24.22 -11.05 9.16
CA GLY A 387 25.35 -10.42 9.81
C GLY A 387 25.28 -8.89 9.90
N THR A 388 24.25 -8.26 9.28
CA THR A 388 24.00 -6.80 9.35
C THR A 388 22.61 -6.50 9.88
N HIS A 389 21.58 -7.15 9.35
CA HIS A 389 20.18 -6.93 9.75
C HIS A 389 19.69 -7.99 10.72
N TRP A 390 20.21 -9.20 10.60
CA TRP A 390 19.89 -10.34 11.45
C TRP A 390 21.04 -11.33 11.50
N ASP A 391 21.06 -12.20 12.52
CA ASP A 391 22.02 -13.32 12.61
C ASP A 391 21.39 -14.49 13.38
N THR A 392 22.12 -15.61 13.37
CA THR A 392 21.81 -16.82 14.16
C THR A 392 22.96 -17.20 15.10
N LYS A 393 23.98 -16.35 15.22
CA LYS A 393 25.11 -16.58 16.14
C LYS A 393 24.70 -16.33 17.59
N ALA A 394 25.37 -17.04 18.50
CA ALA A 394 25.25 -16.75 19.92
C ALA A 394 25.86 -15.37 20.23
N GLU A 395 25.04 -14.43 20.66
CA GLU A 395 25.49 -13.10 21.03
C GLU A 395 24.57 -12.39 22.04
N THR A 396 25.07 -11.33 22.63
CA THR A 396 24.29 -10.44 23.49
C THR A 396 24.12 -9.09 22.82
N VAL A 397 22.88 -8.80 22.43
CA VAL A 397 22.49 -7.54 21.79
C VAL A 397 22.04 -6.54 22.86
N THR A 398 22.58 -5.31 22.80
CA THR A 398 22.16 -4.22 23.69
C THR A 398 21.09 -3.39 22.97
N LEU A 399 19.92 -3.32 23.56
CA LEU A 399 18.79 -2.51 23.08
C LEU A 399 18.80 -1.12 23.71
N ALA A 400 17.91 -0.26 23.24
CA ALA A 400 17.71 1.07 23.80
C ALA A 400 17.60 1.05 25.32
N LYS A 401 18.02 2.15 25.92
CA LYS A 401 17.76 2.42 27.34
C LYS A 401 16.26 2.56 27.54
N ASP A 402 15.70 1.72 28.38
CA ASP A 402 14.46 2.07 29.07
C ASP A 402 14.76 2.91 30.32
N ASP A 403 13.72 3.36 31.00
CA ASP A 403 13.84 4.18 32.22
C ASP A 403 14.62 3.47 33.35
N GLU A 404 14.89 2.17 33.23
CA GLU A 404 15.61 1.32 34.19
C GLU A 404 17.07 1.03 33.77
N GLY A 405 17.49 1.43 32.57
CA GLY A 405 18.86 1.23 32.07
C GLY A 405 18.96 0.43 30.77
N LYS A 406 20.14 -0.08 30.44
CA LYS A 406 20.38 -0.85 29.20
C LYS A 406 19.66 -2.20 29.27
N LYS A 407 18.75 -2.46 28.34
CA LYS A 407 18.22 -3.81 28.10
C LYS A 407 19.19 -4.58 27.22
N THR A 408 19.66 -5.71 27.69
CA THR A 408 20.41 -6.66 26.89
C THR A 408 19.57 -7.91 26.67
N LYS A 409 19.66 -8.48 25.47
CA LYS A 409 19.05 -9.78 25.14
C LYS A 409 20.14 -10.71 24.63
N THR A 410 20.27 -11.86 25.27
CA THR A 410 21.23 -12.88 24.89
C THR A 410 20.54 -13.94 24.03
N TYR A 411 21.15 -14.26 22.91
CA TYR A 411 20.70 -15.28 21.97
C TYR A 411 21.67 -16.45 21.96
N THR A 412 21.15 -17.64 21.74
CA THR A 412 21.92 -18.88 21.63
C THR A 412 22.25 -19.17 20.17
N GLU A 413 23.26 -20.01 19.94
CA GLU A 413 23.64 -20.45 18.60
C GLU A 413 22.45 -21.09 17.86
N GLY A 414 22.25 -20.70 16.60
CA GLY A 414 21.13 -21.15 15.78
C GLY A 414 19.81 -20.37 15.99
N GLN A 415 19.73 -19.51 17.00
CA GLN A 415 18.53 -18.72 17.27
C GLN A 415 18.50 -17.46 16.40
N PHE A 416 17.53 -17.37 15.50
CA PHE A 416 17.29 -16.14 14.71
C PHE A 416 17.03 -14.94 15.62
N HIS A 417 17.66 -13.82 15.30
CA HIS A 417 17.38 -12.54 15.94
C HIS A 417 17.74 -11.37 15.02
N PHE A 418 16.98 -10.28 15.15
CA PHE A 418 17.30 -9.03 14.50
C PHE A 418 18.46 -8.33 15.23
N LEU A 419 19.34 -7.71 14.45
CA LEU A 419 20.45 -6.91 14.92
C LEU A 419 20.02 -5.44 15.10
N PRO A 420 20.78 -4.66 15.89
CA PRO A 420 20.60 -3.22 15.97
C PRO A 420 20.71 -2.56 14.59
N GLN A 421 19.88 -1.56 14.34
CA GLN A 421 19.99 -0.76 13.12
C GLN A 421 21.35 -0.05 13.10
N PRO A 422 22.09 -0.05 11.98
CA PRO A 422 23.44 0.53 11.93
C PRO A 422 23.53 1.98 12.43
N GLU A 423 22.59 2.83 12.07
CA GLU A 423 22.59 4.25 12.51
C GLU A 423 21.61 4.56 13.64
N SER A 424 20.88 3.58 14.11
CA SER A 424 20.02 3.69 15.27
C SER A 424 20.20 2.46 16.16
N PRO A 425 21.37 2.28 16.79
CA PRO A 425 21.72 1.05 17.52
C PRO A 425 20.82 0.75 18.73
N ASP A 426 20.00 1.70 19.12
CA ASP A 426 18.95 1.55 20.14
C ASP A 426 17.69 0.87 19.60
N LYS A 427 17.59 0.66 18.29
CA LYS A 427 16.47 0.01 17.62
C LYS A 427 16.95 -1.25 16.91
N LEU A 428 16.14 -2.30 16.98
CA LEU A 428 16.37 -3.50 16.16
C LEU A 428 15.79 -3.31 14.77
N MET A 429 16.36 -4.00 13.81
CA MET A 429 15.67 -4.31 12.56
C MET A 429 14.40 -5.12 12.89
N SER A 430 13.36 -4.99 12.09
CA SER A 430 12.12 -5.76 12.28
C SER A 430 11.69 -6.50 11.02
N LYS A 431 12.09 -6.01 9.89
CA LYS A 431 11.88 -6.55 8.54
C LYS A 431 12.70 -5.75 7.55
N ASN A 432 12.79 -6.23 6.33
CA ASN A 432 13.38 -5.48 5.22
C ASN A 432 12.27 -4.96 4.26
N HIS A 433 12.44 -5.13 2.95
CA HIS A 433 11.47 -4.64 1.96
C HIS A 433 10.15 -5.43 2.00
N ILE A 434 10.21 -6.74 2.10
CA ILE A 434 9.01 -7.60 2.22
C ILE A 434 8.72 -7.83 3.70
N ASP A 435 7.53 -7.47 4.16
CA ASP A 435 7.04 -7.91 5.46
C ASP A 435 6.69 -9.41 5.35
N PRO A 436 7.30 -10.30 6.13
CA PRO A 436 7.06 -11.74 6.03
C PRO A 436 5.59 -12.13 6.22
N ILE A 437 4.82 -11.34 6.98
CA ILE A 437 3.37 -11.57 7.18
C ILE A 437 2.58 -11.28 5.90
N LEU A 438 3.12 -10.44 5.03
CA LEU A 438 2.47 -9.99 3.80
C LEU A 438 3.00 -10.69 2.54
N ALA A 439 4.06 -11.48 2.63
CA ALA A 439 4.66 -12.16 1.48
C ALA A 439 3.63 -13.02 0.72
N LEU A 440 3.67 -12.98 -0.62
CA LEU A 440 2.71 -13.72 -1.47
C LEU A 440 3.06 -15.20 -1.65
N ALA A 441 4.25 -15.65 -1.25
CA ALA A 441 4.65 -17.03 -1.36
C ALA A 441 5.30 -17.54 -0.07
N LYS A 442 5.08 -18.80 0.23
CA LYS A 442 5.74 -19.53 1.31
C LYS A 442 7.17 -19.89 0.89
N PHE A 443 8.01 -20.19 1.87
CA PHE A 443 9.31 -20.81 1.63
C PHE A 443 9.15 -22.17 0.93
N GLN A 444 10.19 -22.59 0.22
CA GLN A 444 10.21 -23.85 -0.51
C GLN A 444 10.21 -25.05 0.47
N ASP A 445 9.58 -26.15 0.08
CA ASP A 445 9.60 -27.37 0.88
C ASP A 445 11.03 -27.80 1.22
N GLY A 446 11.27 -28.08 2.50
CA GLY A 446 12.59 -28.41 3.03
C GLY A 446 13.50 -27.21 3.32
N LYS A 447 13.06 -25.98 3.02
CA LYS A 447 13.66 -24.73 3.49
C LYS A 447 12.82 -24.17 4.64
N GLU A 448 13.45 -23.80 5.72
CA GLU A 448 12.77 -23.14 6.83
C GLU A 448 12.83 -21.62 6.64
N ASP A 449 11.73 -20.95 6.96
CA ASP A 449 11.74 -19.51 7.14
C ASP A 449 12.62 -19.18 8.36
N PRO A 450 13.79 -18.56 8.19
CA PRO A 450 14.71 -18.34 9.29
C PRO A 450 14.15 -17.42 10.38
N GLY A 451 13.25 -16.53 10.01
CA GLY A 451 12.63 -15.55 10.90
C GLY A 451 11.22 -15.92 11.37
N ALA A 452 10.71 -17.12 11.08
CA ALA A 452 9.35 -17.51 11.45
C ALA A 452 9.03 -17.34 12.95
N GLY A 453 10.03 -17.59 13.81
CA GLY A 453 9.91 -17.40 15.27
C GLY A 453 10.06 -15.95 15.75
N ALA A 454 10.49 -15.04 14.88
CA ALA A 454 10.63 -13.61 15.22
C ALA A 454 9.32 -12.84 15.07
N MET A 455 8.41 -13.34 14.26
CA MET A 455 7.07 -12.74 14.11
C MET A 455 6.18 -13.17 15.27
N THR A 456 5.61 -12.20 15.98
CA THR A 456 4.73 -12.47 17.13
C THR A 456 3.41 -13.10 16.66
N GLU A 457 2.82 -13.95 17.50
CA GLU A 457 1.49 -14.52 17.23
C GLU A 457 0.43 -13.44 17.06
N THR A 458 0.54 -12.31 17.78
CA THR A 458 -0.36 -11.15 17.60
C THR A 458 -0.27 -10.60 16.16
N ALA A 459 0.93 -10.45 15.62
CA ALA A 459 1.11 -9.90 14.27
C ALA A 459 0.59 -10.87 13.20
N LYS A 460 0.87 -12.18 13.35
CA LYS A 460 0.38 -13.23 12.43
C LYS A 460 -1.14 -13.32 12.45
N ALA A 461 -1.73 -13.50 13.62
CA ALA A 461 -3.19 -13.64 13.76
C ALA A 461 -3.93 -12.39 13.26
N ASN A 462 -3.39 -11.19 13.49
CA ASN A 462 -4.01 -9.98 12.99
C ASN A 462 -3.83 -9.80 11.47
N GLY A 463 -2.72 -10.22 10.91
CA GLY A 463 -2.51 -10.26 9.45
C GLY A 463 -3.49 -11.22 8.75
N GLU A 464 -3.68 -12.41 9.30
CA GLU A 464 -4.68 -13.39 8.83
C GLU A 464 -6.10 -12.85 8.97
N PHE A 465 -6.44 -12.30 10.13
CA PHE A 465 -7.74 -11.65 10.37
C PHE A 465 -8.03 -10.57 9.32
N PHE A 466 -7.06 -9.70 9.03
CA PHE A 466 -7.24 -8.66 8.03
C PHE A 466 -7.42 -9.25 6.63
N ALA A 467 -6.61 -10.27 6.28
CA ALA A 467 -6.70 -10.95 5.00
C ALA A 467 -8.08 -11.57 4.73
N GLU A 468 -8.69 -12.16 5.76
CA GLU A 468 -10.02 -12.77 5.70
C GLU A 468 -11.17 -11.76 5.64
N ASN A 469 -10.93 -10.53 6.10
CA ASN A 469 -11.95 -9.49 6.26
C ASN A 469 -11.73 -8.28 5.35
N SER A 470 -10.87 -8.40 4.33
CA SER A 470 -10.57 -7.31 3.40
C SER A 470 -10.71 -7.73 1.94
N THR A 471 -10.89 -6.73 1.09
CA THR A 471 -10.82 -6.86 -0.38
C THR A 471 -9.78 -5.89 -0.92
N VAL A 472 -9.05 -6.33 -1.94
CA VAL A 472 -8.05 -5.49 -2.60
C VAL A 472 -8.74 -4.39 -3.39
N ALA A 473 -8.26 -3.16 -3.24
CA ALA A 473 -8.76 -2.02 -3.98
C ALA A 473 -8.56 -2.21 -5.49
N VAL A 474 -9.48 -1.66 -6.28
CA VAL A 474 -9.37 -1.64 -7.73
C VAL A 474 -8.81 -0.27 -8.14
N PRO A 475 -7.68 -0.21 -8.89
CA PRO A 475 -7.13 1.06 -9.33
C PRO A 475 -8.06 1.76 -10.31
N LEU A 476 -8.13 3.09 -10.20
CA LEU A 476 -8.75 3.90 -11.25
C LEU A 476 -7.82 3.95 -12.47
N PRO A 477 -8.35 3.85 -13.69
CA PRO A 477 -7.56 4.12 -14.86
C PRO A 477 -7.17 5.60 -14.86
N MET A 478 -5.89 5.88 -15.03
CA MET A 478 -5.41 7.25 -15.11
C MET A 478 -5.68 7.81 -16.50
N THR A 479 -6.50 8.84 -16.59
CA THR A 479 -6.75 9.61 -17.81
C THR A 479 -6.18 11.01 -17.67
N THR A 480 -5.94 11.71 -18.77
CA THR A 480 -5.43 13.10 -18.76
C THR A 480 -6.33 13.99 -17.89
N ALA A 481 -7.66 13.92 -18.09
CA ALA A 481 -8.59 14.73 -17.33
C ALA A 481 -8.59 14.38 -15.83
N LEU A 482 -8.44 13.11 -15.45
CA LEU A 482 -8.30 12.72 -14.04
C LEU A 482 -7.02 13.30 -13.45
N SER A 483 -5.88 13.14 -14.13
CA SER A 483 -4.59 13.65 -13.67
C SER A 483 -4.59 15.19 -13.47
N GLU A 484 -5.23 15.92 -14.37
CA GLU A 484 -5.30 17.38 -14.29
C GLU A 484 -6.24 17.88 -13.20
N ASN A 485 -7.35 17.19 -12.95
CA ASN A 485 -8.45 17.70 -12.12
C ASN A 485 -8.48 17.12 -10.69
N ILE A 486 -7.82 15.99 -10.42
CA ILE A 486 -8.02 15.25 -9.18
C ILE A 486 -7.60 16.02 -7.94
N THR A 487 -6.57 16.86 -8.02
CA THR A 487 -6.09 17.68 -6.89
C THR A 487 -7.15 18.68 -6.45
N ASP A 488 -7.78 19.41 -7.38
CA ASP A 488 -8.81 20.39 -7.08
C ASP A 488 -10.09 19.72 -6.57
N ILE A 489 -10.47 18.59 -7.19
CA ILE A 489 -11.61 17.77 -6.77
C ILE A 489 -11.41 17.26 -5.33
N ASN A 490 -10.25 16.68 -5.01
CA ASN A 490 -9.96 16.17 -3.66
C ASN A 490 -9.85 17.29 -2.62
N THR A 491 -9.38 18.48 -3.01
CA THR A 491 -9.38 19.65 -2.15
C THR A 491 -10.81 20.06 -1.77
N ALA A 492 -11.72 20.11 -2.74
CA ALA A 492 -13.13 20.43 -2.49
C ALA A 492 -13.81 19.34 -1.64
N ARG A 493 -13.56 18.05 -1.90
CA ARG A 493 -14.06 16.94 -1.10
C ARG A 493 -13.62 17.04 0.36
N SER A 494 -12.32 17.22 0.59
CA SER A 494 -11.74 17.35 1.94
C SER A 494 -12.30 18.56 2.69
N TYR A 495 -12.49 19.68 1.98
CA TYR A 495 -13.10 20.87 2.54
C TYR A 495 -14.54 20.60 3.01
N VAL A 496 -15.38 20.03 2.13
CA VAL A 496 -16.79 19.71 2.47
C VAL A 496 -16.87 18.76 3.65
N ILE A 497 -16.09 17.67 3.65
CA ILE A 497 -16.07 16.70 4.74
C ILE A 497 -15.75 17.40 6.07
N SER A 498 -14.71 18.24 6.08
CA SER A 498 -14.29 18.96 7.28
C SER A 498 -15.34 19.96 7.77
N GLN A 499 -15.92 20.75 6.84
CA GLN A 499 -16.91 21.76 7.20
C GLN A 499 -18.21 21.15 7.74
N VAL A 500 -18.67 20.05 7.13
CA VAL A 500 -19.87 19.34 7.58
C VAL A 500 -19.61 18.62 8.91
N ALA A 501 -18.52 17.89 9.04
CA ALA A 501 -18.21 17.17 10.28
C ALA A 501 -18.10 18.12 11.49
N LEU A 502 -17.58 19.36 11.27
CA LEU A 502 -17.42 20.38 12.31
C LEU A 502 -18.65 21.31 12.48
N ASN A 503 -19.77 21.04 11.81
CA ASN A 503 -21.00 21.84 11.83
C ASN A 503 -20.86 23.28 11.30
N TYR A 504 -19.92 23.54 10.43
CA TYR A 504 -19.83 24.83 9.73
C TYR A 504 -20.72 24.87 8.49
N MET A 505 -21.13 23.70 7.99
CA MET A 505 -22.08 23.52 6.90
C MET A 505 -23.06 22.38 7.23
N THR A 506 -24.27 22.47 6.74
CA THR A 506 -25.16 21.32 6.61
C THR A 506 -24.67 20.40 5.49
N VAL A 507 -25.14 19.16 5.46
CA VAL A 507 -24.80 18.21 4.37
C VAL A 507 -25.19 18.80 3.00
N ASP A 508 -26.38 19.38 2.88
CA ASP A 508 -26.87 19.96 1.61
C ASP A 508 -26.03 21.17 1.18
N GLU A 509 -25.67 22.08 2.09
CA GLU A 509 -24.76 23.21 1.79
C GLU A 509 -23.39 22.71 1.33
N GLY A 510 -22.86 21.66 1.94
CA GLY A 510 -21.62 21.04 1.53
C GLY A 510 -21.68 20.45 0.12
N MET A 511 -22.75 19.73 -0.20
CA MET A 511 -22.95 19.14 -1.54
C MET A 511 -23.17 20.22 -2.60
N ASP A 512 -23.88 21.27 -2.27
CA ASP A 512 -24.06 22.45 -3.13
C ASP A 512 -22.73 23.15 -3.41
N TYR A 513 -21.89 23.33 -2.37
CA TYR A 513 -20.55 23.89 -2.52
C TYR A 513 -19.71 23.03 -3.46
N TYR A 514 -19.66 21.70 -3.25
CA TYR A 514 -18.94 20.77 -4.08
C TYR A 514 -19.33 20.87 -5.56
N THR A 515 -20.64 20.80 -5.83
CA THR A 515 -21.18 20.90 -7.19
C THR A 515 -20.82 22.23 -7.87
N LYS A 516 -20.94 23.35 -7.14
CA LYS A 516 -20.62 24.68 -7.68
C LYS A 516 -19.12 24.89 -7.91
N THR A 517 -18.29 24.29 -7.07
CA THR A 517 -16.84 24.52 -7.11
C THR A 517 -16.13 23.65 -8.14
N VAL A 518 -16.46 22.34 -8.20
CA VAL A 518 -15.74 21.38 -9.03
C VAL A 518 -16.63 20.55 -9.96
N GLY A 519 -17.93 20.83 -10.06
CA GLY A 519 -18.87 20.02 -10.86
C GLY A 519 -18.43 19.89 -12.33
N THR A 520 -17.94 20.97 -12.95
CA THR A 520 -17.43 20.91 -14.33
C THR A 520 -16.18 20.06 -14.49
N LEU A 521 -15.29 20.04 -13.48
CA LEU A 521 -14.09 19.20 -13.46
C LEU A 521 -14.48 17.72 -13.28
N VAL A 522 -15.47 17.45 -12.43
CA VAL A 522 -16.05 16.12 -12.21
C VAL A 522 -16.65 15.59 -13.51
N GLU A 523 -17.49 16.38 -14.20
CA GLU A 523 -18.09 16.00 -15.47
C GLU A 523 -17.05 15.69 -16.55
N ALA A 524 -16.02 16.53 -16.69
CA ALA A 524 -14.92 16.32 -17.63
C ALA A 524 -14.16 15.02 -17.32
N THR A 525 -13.87 14.78 -16.04
CA THR A 525 -13.19 13.57 -15.57
C THR A 525 -14.04 12.32 -15.84
N LEU A 526 -15.33 12.33 -15.50
CA LEU A 526 -16.24 11.21 -15.75
C LEU A 526 -16.37 10.90 -17.25
N LYS A 527 -16.44 11.94 -18.09
CA LYS A 527 -16.49 11.75 -19.54
C LYS A 527 -15.22 11.05 -20.04
N SER A 528 -14.05 11.45 -19.56
CA SER A 528 -12.77 10.84 -19.90
C SER A 528 -12.69 9.38 -19.42
N LEU A 529 -13.01 9.12 -18.14
CA LEU A 529 -13.02 7.76 -17.58
C LEU A 529 -13.96 6.81 -18.33
N ASN A 530 -15.12 7.29 -18.76
CA ASN A 530 -16.13 6.48 -19.45
C ASN A 530 -15.86 6.34 -20.95
N SER A 531 -15.02 7.17 -21.55
CA SER A 531 -14.63 7.06 -22.96
C SER A 531 -13.37 6.23 -23.15
N GLY A 532 -12.62 5.95 -22.08
CA GLY A 532 -11.32 5.27 -22.14
C GLY A 532 -10.23 6.12 -22.82
N LYS A 533 -10.39 7.46 -22.83
CA LYS A 533 -9.46 8.39 -23.48
C LYS A 533 -8.97 9.45 -22.49
#